data_c70d4a9f1b008eae00468a3d9f5e6eb7
#
_entry.id   c70d4a9f1b008eae00468a3d9f5e6eb7
#
_cell.length_a   1.000
_cell.length_b   1.000
_cell.length_c   1.000
_cell.angle_alpha   90.00
_cell.angle_beta   90.00
_cell.angle_gamma   90.00
#
_symmetry.space_group_name_H-M   'P 1'
#
loop_
_entity.id
_entity.type
_entity.pdbx_description
1 polymer ?
#
loop_
_entity_poly.entity_id
_entity_poly.type
_entity_poly.pdbx_seq_one_letter_code
_entity_poly.pdbx_strand_id
1 'polypeptide(L)'
;MKKLITYSSIIAVLIFGSSFNQPDAKNYYDTGLASLNQKDYIKAIGDFTNAISMNPKYGDAYFYRAYSKELLGKKMGFISTELCSDLIYSMVYGKTEASDKIGELCTGDCFNMESAFVEPEIVYCADFSSQILTDIPDGVENLQYLIKLNMFNNKLVTLSQKWSHLTKLISLDLGSNRITLLPPVIGKLTELKELNLNKNLLATLPAEIGNLKNLKTLTLRQNGLKVLPANIGTLTELEDLDLALNMLTTLPTEIENLKKLKRLILVGNEISAKEQQRIKTLLPNTTIAFE
;
A
#
# COMPACT_ATOMS: atom_id res chain seq x y z
N MET A 1 -11.63 28.77 34.17
CA MET A 1 -10.60 29.77 33.86
C MET A 1 -9.28 29.03 33.68
N LYS A 2 -8.93 28.69 32.45
CA LYS A 2 -7.60 28.14 32.09
C LYS A 2 -6.96 29.14 31.12
N LYS A 3 -5.80 29.63 31.49
CA LYS A 3 -5.05 30.66 30.76
C LYS A 3 -4.48 30.07 29.47
N LEU A 4 -4.80 30.72 28.35
CA LEU A 4 -4.04 30.62 27.10
C LEU A 4 -2.64 31.23 27.36
N ILE A 5 -1.61 30.47 27.04
CA ILE A 5 -0.25 30.99 26.92
C ILE A 5 0.03 31.15 25.43
N THR A 6 -0.05 32.41 25.00
CA THR A 6 0.41 32.83 23.68
C THR A 6 1.92 33.01 23.71
N TYR A 7 2.65 32.17 22.97
CA TYR A 7 4.07 32.45 22.68
C TYR A 7 4.15 33.31 21.43
N SER A 8 4.24 34.62 21.66
CA SER A 8 4.67 35.59 20.66
C SER A 8 6.05 36.05 21.10
N SER A 9 7.09 35.59 20.43
CA SER A 9 8.45 36.14 20.60
C SER A 9 8.99 36.48 19.20
N ILE A 10 8.66 37.72 18.79
CA ILE A 10 9.36 38.34 17.64
C ILE A 10 10.66 38.87 18.19
N ILE A 11 11.76 38.23 17.88
CA ILE A 11 13.11 38.81 18.03
C ILE A 11 13.47 39.42 16.68
N ALA A 12 13.32 40.75 16.61
CA ALA A 12 13.90 41.53 15.53
C ALA A 12 15.40 41.71 15.82
N VAL A 13 16.24 40.99 15.10
CA VAL A 13 17.68 41.23 15.05
C VAL A 13 17.97 42.14 13.88
N LEU A 14 18.34 43.37 14.17
CA LEU A 14 18.89 44.33 13.23
C LEU A 14 20.29 43.88 12.80
N ILE A 15 20.48 43.70 11.51
CA ILE A 15 21.70 43.20 10.91
C ILE A 15 22.43 44.31 10.19
N PHE A 16 23.65 44.53 10.58
CA PHE A 16 24.63 45.23 9.77
C PHE A 16 25.24 44.24 8.76
N GLY A 17 25.33 44.68 7.51
CA GLY A 17 25.67 43.90 6.35
C GLY A 17 27.04 43.22 6.37
N SER A 18 26.99 42.01 5.99
CA SER A 18 27.93 41.33 5.12
C SER A 18 27.11 40.25 4.40
N SER A 19 27.10 40.27 3.09
CA SER A 19 26.44 39.29 2.24
C SER A 19 27.18 37.94 2.34
N PHE A 20 27.04 37.26 3.47
CA PHE A 20 27.21 35.83 3.50
C PHE A 20 25.97 35.26 2.81
N ASN A 21 26.15 34.66 1.63
CA ASN A 21 25.12 33.82 1.04
C ASN A 21 24.73 32.79 2.10
N GLN A 22 23.61 33.02 2.80
CA GLN A 22 23.05 31.98 3.65
C GLN A 22 22.76 30.78 2.76
N PRO A 23 23.20 29.58 3.14
CA PRO A 23 22.92 28.39 2.35
C PRO A 23 21.39 28.27 2.21
N ASP A 24 20.93 28.13 0.98
CA ASP A 24 19.50 27.88 0.68
C ASP A 24 19.16 26.39 0.87
N ALA A 25 17.87 26.06 0.74
CA ALA A 25 17.39 24.68 0.87
C ALA A 25 18.13 23.72 -0.09
N LYS A 26 18.49 24.21 -1.28
CA LYS A 26 19.20 23.41 -2.28
C LYS A 26 20.63 23.11 -1.86
N ASN A 27 21.34 24.08 -1.29
CA ASN A 27 22.72 23.89 -0.80
C ASN A 27 22.75 22.82 0.31
N TYR A 28 21.82 22.88 1.27
CA TYR A 28 21.70 21.86 2.31
C TYR A 28 21.37 20.48 1.73
N TYR A 29 20.48 20.43 0.73
CA TYR A 29 20.14 19.19 0.04
C TYR A 29 21.35 18.58 -0.66
N ASP A 30 22.10 19.38 -1.43
CA ASP A 30 23.29 18.93 -2.15
C ASP A 30 24.41 18.45 -1.17
N THR A 31 24.57 19.15 -0.01
CA THR A 31 25.49 18.72 1.06
C THR A 31 25.03 17.39 1.67
N GLY A 32 23.74 17.22 1.88
CA GLY A 32 23.14 15.96 2.37
C GLY A 32 23.42 14.79 1.43
N LEU A 33 23.30 14.99 0.12
CA LEU A 33 23.66 13.97 -0.89
C LEU A 33 25.16 13.62 -0.84
N ALA A 34 26.03 14.62 -0.67
CA ALA A 34 27.46 14.39 -0.54
C ALA A 34 27.79 13.58 0.72
N SER A 35 27.16 13.91 1.86
CA SER A 35 27.32 13.19 3.13
C SER A 35 26.80 11.74 3.02
N LEU A 36 25.67 11.53 2.34
CA LEU A 36 25.09 10.21 2.07
C LEU A 36 26.05 9.34 1.24
N ASN A 37 26.64 9.89 0.19
CA ASN A 37 27.62 9.19 -0.66
C ASN A 37 28.89 8.79 0.12
N GLN A 38 29.26 9.59 1.14
CA GLN A 38 30.35 9.28 2.07
C GLN A 38 29.95 8.29 3.17
N LYS A 39 28.69 7.83 3.17
CA LYS A 39 28.10 6.95 4.20
C LYS A 39 28.06 7.59 5.60
N ASP A 40 28.15 8.91 5.67
CA ASP A 40 27.90 9.69 6.90
C ASP A 40 26.40 9.99 7.02
N TYR A 41 25.67 8.96 7.44
CA TYR A 41 24.20 9.01 7.49
C TYR A 41 23.69 10.02 8.52
N ILE A 42 24.42 10.21 9.63
CA ILE A 42 24.01 11.15 10.68
C ILE A 42 24.08 12.59 10.14
N LYS A 43 25.19 12.93 9.49
CA LYS A 43 25.36 14.25 8.88
C LYS A 43 24.36 14.46 7.73
N ALA A 44 24.14 13.45 6.89
CA ALA A 44 23.15 13.50 5.81
C ALA A 44 21.73 13.80 6.35
N ILE A 45 21.31 13.14 7.44
CA ILE A 45 20.03 13.41 8.10
C ILE A 45 19.93 14.87 8.58
N GLY A 46 21.02 15.39 9.17
CA GLY A 46 21.09 16.78 9.60
C GLY A 46 20.97 17.77 8.44
N ASP A 47 21.70 17.55 7.36
CA ASP A 47 21.69 18.39 6.16
C ASP A 47 20.32 18.39 5.49
N PHE A 48 19.68 17.22 5.30
CA PHE A 48 18.31 17.15 4.78
C PHE A 48 17.30 17.80 5.71
N THR A 49 17.49 17.73 7.03
CA THR A 49 16.63 18.42 8.01
C THR A 49 16.72 19.93 7.83
N ASN A 50 17.91 20.47 7.61
CA ASN A 50 18.09 21.89 7.32
C ASN A 50 17.45 22.28 5.98
N ALA A 51 17.58 21.45 4.92
CA ALA A 51 16.90 21.67 3.66
C ALA A 51 15.38 21.75 3.82
N ILE A 52 14.78 20.84 4.60
CA ILE A 52 13.34 20.81 4.89
C ILE A 52 12.91 22.02 5.71
N SER A 53 13.73 22.46 6.69
CA SER A 53 13.42 23.65 7.48
C SER A 53 13.34 24.92 6.64
N MET A 54 14.17 25.00 5.58
CA MET A 54 14.17 26.10 4.62
C MET A 54 13.06 25.99 3.57
N ASN A 55 12.74 24.78 3.14
CA ASN A 55 11.63 24.49 2.23
C ASN A 55 10.81 23.28 2.72
N PRO A 56 9.74 23.51 3.50
CA PRO A 56 8.90 22.45 4.05
C PRO A 56 8.16 21.58 3.02
N LYS A 57 8.21 21.95 1.73
CA LYS A 57 7.63 21.18 0.63
C LYS A 57 8.70 20.49 -0.25
N TYR A 58 9.91 20.34 0.25
CA TYR A 58 11.01 19.72 -0.51
C TYR A 58 10.94 18.20 -0.46
N GLY A 59 10.12 17.61 -1.32
CA GLY A 59 9.85 16.16 -1.37
C GLY A 59 11.10 15.29 -1.46
N ASP A 60 12.08 15.67 -2.30
CA ASP A 60 13.35 14.94 -2.41
C ASP A 60 14.15 14.96 -1.11
N ALA A 61 14.16 16.07 -0.36
CA ALA A 61 14.87 16.14 0.93
C ALA A 61 14.26 15.19 1.97
N TYR A 62 12.93 15.10 2.02
CA TYR A 62 12.25 14.10 2.85
C TYR A 62 12.63 12.68 2.44
N PHE A 63 12.62 12.38 1.12
CA PHE A 63 12.97 11.06 0.60
C PHE A 63 14.37 10.63 1.03
N TYR A 64 15.36 11.48 0.80
CA TYR A 64 16.73 11.15 1.13
C TYR A 64 17.02 11.19 2.62
N ARG A 65 16.27 11.95 3.42
CA ARG A 65 16.32 11.85 4.87
C ARG A 65 15.81 10.50 5.35
N ALA A 66 14.68 10.04 4.83
CA ALA A 66 14.16 8.71 5.10
C ALA A 66 15.15 7.62 4.69
N TYR A 67 15.72 7.72 3.51
CA TYR A 67 16.71 6.77 3.01
C TYR A 67 17.97 6.73 3.87
N SER A 68 18.44 7.89 4.35
CA SER A 68 19.57 7.97 5.29
C SER A 68 19.23 7.32 6.64
N LYS A 69 18.00 7.50 7.15
CA LYS A 69 17.50 6.83 8.36
C LYS A 69 17.41 5.32 8.17
N GLU A 70 16.98 4.84 7.00
CA GLU A 70 16.94 3.42 6.66
C GLU A 70 18.34 2.78 6.71
N LEU A 71 19.31 3.42 6.05
CA LEU A 71 20.69 2.92 6.01
C LEU A 71 21.35 2.95 7.38
N LEU A 72 21.11 3.99 8.18
CA LEU A 72 21.58 4.08 9.56
C LEU A 72 20.96 2.99 10.41
N GLY A 73 19.65 2.77 10.28
CA GLY A 73 18.91 1.74 11.01
C GLY A 73 19.40 0.33 10.69
N LYS A 74 19.64 0.02 9.41
CA LYS A 74 20.25 -1.26 9.00
C LYS A 74 21.63 -1.47 9.63
N LYS A 75 22.43 -0.41 9.76
CA LYS A 75 23.75 -0.45 10.42
C LYS A 75 23.64 -0.66 11.93
N MET A 76 22.59 -0.13 12.56
CA MET A 76 22.39 -0.14 14.02
C MET A 76 21.48 -1.27 14.50
N GLY A 77 20.82 -2.00 13.58
CA GLY A 77 19.94 -3.12 13.89
C GLY A 77 18.51 -2.72 14.30
N PHE A 78 18.07 -1.49 14.02
CA PHE A 78 16.67 -1.05 14.20
C PHE A 78 16.26 -0.04 13.13
N ILE A 79 14.96 0.03 12.81
CA ILE A 79 14.39 1.01 11.87
C ILE A 79 13.57 2.02 12.67
N SER A 80 13.83 3.31 12.45
CA SER A 80 13.08 4.39 13.09
C SER A 80 11.69 4.56 12.48
N THR A 81 10.65 4.69 13.31
CA THR A 81 9.28 4.99 12.88
C THR A 81 9.15 6.35 12.20
N GLU A 82 10.01 7.31 12.54
CA GLU A 82 10.06 8.63 11.91
C GLU A 82 10.42 8.59 10.41
N LEU A 83 11.01 7.49 9.95
CA LEU A 83 11.28 7.24 8.53
C LEU A 83 9.98 7.22 7.71
N CYS A 84 8.91 6.67 8.26
CA CYS A 84 7.63 6.57 7.57
C CYS A 84 6.97 7.93 7.36
N SER A 85 7.05 8.83 8.35
CA SER A 85 6.58 10.21 8.20
C SER A 85 7.32 10.93 7.08
N ASP A 86 8.64 10.77 6.99
CA ASP A 86 9.44 11.37 5.92
C ASP A 86 9.05 10.84 4.53
N LEU A 87 8.82 9.52 4.39
CA LEU A 87 8.37 8.93 3.13
C LEU A 87 6.98 9.44 2.73
N ILE A 88 6.07 9.62 3.69
CA ILE A 88 4.74 10.17 3.44
C ILE A 88 4.85 11.60 2.91
N TYR A 89 5.56 12.48 3.62
CA TYR A 89 5.75 13.86 3.16
C TYR A 89 6.47 13.92 1.81
N SER A 90 7.43 13.03 1.56
CA SER A 90 8.07 12.91 0.26
C SER A 90 7.06 12.62 -0.86
N MET A 91 6.17 11.65 -0.63
CA MET A 91 5.10 11.30 -1.58
C MET A 91 4.10 12.45 -1.75
N VAL A 92 3.68 13.10 -0.65
CA VAL A 92 2.80 14.28 -0.66
C VAL A 92 3.37 15.39 -1.52
N TYR A 93 4.69 15.60 -1.47
CA TYR A 93 5.39 16.65 -2.21
C TYR A 93 5.98 16.18 -3.54
N GLY A 94 5.42 15.12 -4.13
CA GLY A 94 5.60 14.75 -5.54
C GLY A 94 6.62 13.65 -5.83
N LYS A 95 7.23 13.04 -4.81
CA LYS A 95 8.18 11.95 -5.01
C LYS A 95 7.48 10.60 -5.04
N THR A 96 7.07 10.14 -6.21
CA THR A 96 6.25 8.93 -6.38
C THR A 96 6.95 7.64 -5.92
N GLU A 97 8.28 7.55 -6.03
CA GLU A 97 9.06 6.40 -5.58
C GLU A 97 8.96 6.13 -4.06
N ALA A 98 8.55 7.14 -3.29
CA ALA A 98 8.30 6.98 -1.85
C ALA A 98 7.16 5.98 -1.56
N SER A 99 6.17 5.86 -2.46
CA SER A 99 5.03 4.94 -2.31
C SER A 99 5.47 3.47 -2.18
N ASP A 100 6.42 3.03 -3.00
CA ASP A 100 6.92 1.65 -2.94
C ASP A 100 7.65 1.38 -1.63
N LYS A 101 8.48 2.33 -1.19
CA LYS A 101 9.20 2.22 0.08
C LYS A 101 8.27 2.28 1.30
N ILE A 102 7.20 3.06 1.28
CA ILE A 102 6.19 3.03 2.34
C ILE A 102 5.59 1.62 2.43
N GLY A 103 5.23 1.02 1.27
CA GLY A 103 4.70 -0.34 1.21
C GLY A 103 5.64 -1.38 1.84
N GLU A 104 6.95 -1.24 1.62
CA GLU A 104 7.98 -2.16 2.07
C GLU A 104 8.38 -1.94 3.55
N LEU A 105 8.58 -0.70 3.96
CA LEU A 105 9.25 -0.36 5.23
C LEU A 105 8.29 0.06 6.34
N CYS A 106 7.12 0.63 5.99
CA CYS A 106 6.16 1.14 6.96
C CYS A 106 5.14 0.06 7.31
N THR A 107 5.59 -0.93 8.06
CA THR A 107 4.76 -2.04 8.56
C THR A 107 4.22 -1.79 9.98
N GLY A 108 4.46 -0.60 10.52
CA GLY A 108 4.04 -0.19 11.87
C GLY A 108 2.54 0.06 11.99
N ASP A 109 2.12 0.62 13.11
CA ASP A 109 0.72 0.84 13.46
C ASP A 109 0.02 1.73 12.41
N CYS A 110 -1.03 1.18 11.80
CA CYS A 110 -1.92 1.95 10.96
C CYS A 110 -2.81 2.87 11.82
N PHE A 111 -3.26 3.96 11.23
CA PHE A 111 -4.26 4.83 11.85
C PHE A 111 -5.57 4.06 12.04
N ASN A 112 -6.09 4.07 13.26
CA ASN A 112 -7.42 3.53 13.53
C ASN A 112 -8.53 4.50 13.08
N MET A 113 -9.79 4.06 13.19
CA MET A 113 -10.93 4.87 12.74
C MET A 113 -11.03 6.26 13.39
N GLU A 114 -10.62 6.39 14.65
CA GLU A 114 -10.70 7.67 15.37
C GLU A 114 -9.60 8.64 14.93
N SER A 115 -8.38 8.12 14.71
CA SER A 115 -7.22 8.95 14.37
C SER A 115 -7.09 9.25 12.87
N ALA A 116 -7.60 8.37 11.98
CA ALA A 116 -7.46 8.53 10.54
C ALA A 116 -8.10 9.80 9.96
N PHE A 117 -9.11 10.36 10.64
CA PHE A 117 -9.84 11.54 10.17
C PHE A 117 -9.44 12.85 10.86
N VAL A 118 -8.47 12.81 11.77
CA VAL A 118 -7.94 14.00 12.44
C VAL A 118 -6.96 14.75 11.53
N GLU A 119 -6.05 14.04 10.90
CA GLU A 119 -5.06 14.58 9.97
C GLU A 119 -5.04 13.73 8.69
N PRO A 120 -6.07 13.81 7.83
CA PRO A 120 -6.26 12.91 6.69
C PRO A 120 -5.14 12.97 5.65
N GLU A 121 -4.40 14.08 5.58
CA GLU A 121 -3.30 14.31 4.64
C GLU A 121 -2.04 13.48 4.95
N ILE A 122 -1.92 12.90 6.15
CA ILE A 122 -0.77 12.05 6.52
C ILE A 122 -1.14 10.56 6.61
N VAL A 123 -2.40 10.21 6.39
CA VAL A 123 -2.86 8.82 6.50
C VAL A 123 -2.46 8.03 5.26
N TYR A 124 -1.51 7.13 5.42
CA TYR A 124 -1.06 6.18 4.39
C TYR A 124 -1.53 4.75 4.63
N CYS A 125 -1.81 4.41 5.90
CA CYS A 125 -2.33 3.12 6.31
C CYS A 125 -3.48 3.32 7.28
N ALA A 126 -4.63 2.69 7.03
CA ALA A 126 -5.78 2.72 7.93
C ALA A 126 -6.18 1.29 8.31
N ASP A 127 -6.39 1.07 9.60
CA ASP A 127 -6.94 -0.16 10.15
C ASP A 127 -8.36 0.07 10.67
N PHE A 128 -9.34 -0.37 9.89
CA PHE A 128 -10.76 -0.34 10.21
C PHE A 128 -11.30 -1.75 10.42
N SER A 129 -10.43 -2.69 10.80
CA SER A 129 -10.82 -4.07 11.05
C SER A 129 -11.75 -4.19 12.28
N SER A 130 -12.63 -5.17 12.25
CA SER A 130 -13.51 -5.52 13.38
C SER A 130 -14.41 -4.40 13.90
N GLN A 131 -14.85 -3.47 13.04
CA GLN A 131 -15.67 -2.30 13.37
C GLN A 131 -17.16 -2.49 13.07
N ILE A 132 -17.58 -3.70 12.60
CA ILE A 132 -18.97 -4.00 12.21
C ILE A 132 -19.45 -3.14 11.02
N LEU A 133 -18.54 -2.63 10.22
CA LEU A 133 -18.84 -1.76 9.08
C LEU A 133 -19.56 -2.52 7.95
N THR A 134 -20.53 -1.85 7.34
CA THR A 134 -21.25 -2.34 6.15
C THR A 134 -20.76 -1.72 4.85
N ASP A 135 -19.99 -0.63 4.92
CA ASP A 135 -19.27 0.03 3.83
C ASP A 135 -18.04 0.77 4.42
N ILE A 136 -17.23 1.42 3.57
CA ILE A 136 -16.18 2.33 4.05
C ILE A 136 -16.83 3.54 4.74
N PRO A 137 -16.20 4.06 5.83
CA PRO A 137 -16.68 5.24 6.51
C PRO A 137 -16.71 6.47 5.58
N ASP A 138 -17.60 7.42 5.90
CA ASP A 138 -17.59 8.74 5.26
C ASP A 138 -16.27 9.46 5.60
N GLY A 139 -15.73 10.20 4.65
CA GLY A 139 -14.46 10.90 4.80
C GLY A 139 -13.24 10.11 4.32
N VAL A 140 -13.35 8.80 4.04
CA VAL A 140 -12.24 8.00 3.47
C VAL A 140 -11.78 8.57 2.11
N GLU A 141 -12.67 9.19 1.35
CA GLU A 141 -12.36 9.89 0.11
C GLU A 141 -11.35 11.05 0.29
N ASN A 142 -11.20 11.56 1.52
CA ASN A 142 -10.23 12.60 1.86
C ASN A 142 -8.84 12.03 2.17
N LEU A 143 -8.71 10.72 2.33
CA LEU A 143 -7.43 10.04 2.60
C LEU A 143 -6.63 9.87 1.29
N GLN A 144 -6.20 10.99 0.71
CA GLN A 144 -5.60 11.05 -0.64
C GLN A 144 -4.31 10.24 -0.80
N TYR A 145 -3.65 9.91 0.31
CA TYR A 145 -2.37 9.19 0.34
C TYR A 145 -2.50 7.77 0.90
N LEU A 146 -3.75 7.31 1.11
CA LEU A 146 -4.00 5.97 1.61
C LEU A 146 -3.52 4.91 0.62
N ILE A 147 -2.54 4.11 1.05
CA ILE A 147 -1.95 3.02 0.26
C ILE A 147 -2.22 1.64 0.86
N LYS A 148 -2.55 1.57 2.16
CA LYS A 148 -2.94 0.33 2.84
C LYS A 148 -4.25 0.54 3.58
N LEU A 149 -5.22 -0.34 3.33
CA LEU A 149 -6.51 -0.34 4.02
C LEU A 149 -6.85 -1.75 4.51
N ASN A 150 -7.01 -1.87 5.81
CA ASN A 150 -7.48 -3.08 6.46
C ASN A 150 -8.97 -2.92 6.83
N MET A 151 -9.83 -3.71 6.18
CA MET A 151 -11.27 -3.82 6.45
C MET A 151 -11.64 -5.24 6.89
N PHE A 152 -10.64 -6.01 7.38
CA PHE A 152 -10.83 -7.38 7.83
C PHE A 152 -11.91 -7.50 8.91
N ASN A 153 -12.69 -8.59 8.89
CA ASN A 153 -13.68 -8.91 9.91
C ASN A 153 -14.73 -7.80 10.12
N ASN A 154 -15.37 -7.37 9.04
CA ASN A 154 -16.50 -6.44 9.06
C ASN A 154 -17.78 -7.12 8.52
N LYS A 155 -18.78 -6.34 8.13
CA LYS A 155 -20.05 -6.81 7.60
C LYS A 155 -20.33 -6.31 6.18
N LEU A 156 -19.28 -6.08 5.40
CA LEU A 156 -19.39 -5.65 4.01
C LEU A 156 -20.14 -6.72 3.19
N VAL A 157 -21.16 -6.31 2.42
CA VAL A 157 -21.91 -7.18 1.50
C VAL A 157 -21.48 -6.93 0.06
N THR A 158 -21.10 -5.71 -0.25
CA THR A 158 -20.58 -5.24 -1.54
C THR A 158 -19.71 -4.00 -1.33
N LEU A 159 -19.18 -3.42 -2.40
CA LEU A 159 -18.43 -2.17 -2.35
C LEU A 159 -19.25 -1.07 -3.01
N SER A 160 -19.39 0.09 -2.35
CA SER A 160 -20.05 1.26 -2.92
C SER A 160 -19.15 2.01 -3.93
N GLN A 161 -19.71 3.01 -4.62
CA GLN A 161 -18.94 3.84 -5.55
C GLN A 161 -17.85 4.69 -4.86
N LYS A 162 -17.93 4.91 -3.54
CA LYS A 162 -16.89 5.61 -2.76
C LYS A 162 -15.50 4.98 -2.92
N TRP A 163 -15.43 3.66 -3.11
CA TRP A 163 -14.19 2.92 -3.32
C TRP A 163 -13.40 3.39 -4.54
N SER A 164 -14.07 4.04 -5.53
CA SER A 164 -13.40 4.57 -6.72
C SER A 164 -12.39 5.69 -6.46
N HIS A 165 -12.40 6.29 -5.28
CA HIS A 165 -11.47 7.36 -4.89
C HIS A 165 -10.14 6.82 -4.35
N LEU A 166 -10.09 5.55 -3.96
CA LEU A 166 -8.93 4.92 -3.32
C LEU A 166 -7.91 4.40 -4.34
N THR A 167 -7.65 5.16 -5.40
CA THR A 167 -6.85 4.72 -6.56
C THR A 167 -5.38 4.48 -6.26
N LYS A 168 -4.86 4.96 -5.12
CA LYS A 168 -3.47 4.76 -4.69
C LYS A 168 -3.27 3.53 -3.80
N LEU A 169 -4.32 2.77 -3.51
CA LEU A 169 -4.20 1.57 -2.69
C LEU A 169 -3.26 0.56 -3.33
N ILE A 170 -2.28 0.12 -2.54
CA ILE A 170 -1.33 -0.95 -2.85
C ILE A 170 -1.73 -2.25 -2.16
N SER A 171 -2.26 -2.18 -0.94
CA SER A 171 -2.71 -3.34 -0.17
C SER A 171 -4.11 -3.11 0.38
N LEU A 172 -5.01 -4.08 0.13
CA LEU A 172 -6.39 -4.04 0.56
C LEU A 172 -6.77 -5.38 1.18
N ASP A 173 -7.15 -5.35 2.47
CA ASP A 173 -7.70 -6.50 3.17
C ASP A 173 -9.22 -6.35 3.35
N LEU A 174 -9.97 -7.22 2.68
CA LEU A 174 -11.43 -7.38 2.76
C LEU A 174 -11.82 -8.75 3.33
N GLY A 175 -10.87 -9.46 3.92
CA GLY A 175 -11.08 -10.80 4.46
C GLY A 175 -12.12 -10.85 5.57
N SER A 176 -12.76 -12.01 5.76
CA SER A 176 -13.77 -12.24 6.80
C SER A 176 -14.91 -11.21 6.78
N ASN A 177 -15.47 -10.98 5.59
CA ASN A 177 -16.66 -10.16 5.39
C ASN A 177 -17.83 -11.03 4.90
N ARG A 178 -18.86 -10.41 4.33
CA ARG A 178 -20.05 -11.08 3.78
C ARG A 178 -20.25 -10.72 2.31
N ILE A 179 -19.16 -10.43 1.59
CA ILE A 179 -19.21 -9.94 0.20
C ILE A 179 -19.73 -11.06 -0.69
N THR A 180 -20.93 -10.84 -1.25
CA THR A 180 -21.58 -11.74 -2.20
C THR A 180 -21.28 -11.35 -3.64
N LEU A 181 -21.07 -10.07 -3.89
CA LEU A 181 -20.76 -9.48 -5.19
C LEU A 181 -19.63 -8.48 -5.07
N LEU A 182 -18.59 -8.71 -5.85
CA LEU A 182 -17.51 -7.74 -6.03
C LEU A 182 -17.84 -6.90 -7.28
N PRO A 183 -18.20 -5.61 -7.12
CA PRO A 183 -18.66 -4.82 -8.25
C PRO A 183 -17.50 -4.31 -9.11
N PRO A 184 -17.78 -3.83 -10.35
CA PRO A 184 -16.75 -3.31 -11.28
C PRO A 184 -15.86 -2.22 -10.72
N VAL A 185 -16.27 -1.50 -9.66
CA VAL A 185 -15.47 -0.45 -9.01
C VAL A 185 -14.13 -0.97 -8.51
N ILE A 186 -14.01 -2.27 -8.19
CA ILE A 186 -12.72 -2.86 -7.80
C ILE A 186 -11.64 -2.63 -8.86
N GLY A 187 -12.00 -2.66 -10.13
CA GLY A 187 -11.08 -2.44 -11.25
C GLY A 187 -10.54 -1.00 -11.38
N LYS A 188 -11.00 -0.07 -10.52
CA LYS A 188 -10.44 1.30 -10.42
C LYS A 188 -9.19 1.34 -9.54
N LEU A 189 -8.96 0.32 -8.72
CA LEU A 189 -7.83 0.26 -7.77
C LEU A 189 -6.58 -0.31 -8.46
N THR A 190 -6.15 0.34 -9.54
CA THR A 190 -5.13 -0.20 -10.48
C THR A 190 -3.73 -0.33 -9.89
N GLU A 191 -3.44 0.35 -8.76
CA GLU A 191 -2.14 0.27 -8.08
C GLU A 191 -2.05 -0.92 -7.11
N LEU A 192 -3.15 -1.69 -6.92
CA LEU A 192 -3.14 -2.83 -6.00
C LEU A 192 -2.08 -3.87 -6.38
N LYS A 193 -1.28 -4.23 -5.38
CA LYS A 193 -0.33 -5.35 -5.40
C LYS A 193 -0.82 -6.52 -4.56
N GLU A 194 -1.63 -6.25 -3.53
CA GLU A 194 -2.16 -7.26 -2.61
C GLU A 194 -3.66 -7.07 -2.41
N LEU A 195 -4.43 -8.11 -2.63
CA LEU A 195 -5.88 -8.13 -2.41
C LEU A 195 -6.26 -9.41 -1.65
N ASN A 196 -6.73 -9.22 -0.40
CA ASN A 196 -7.29 -10.30 0.40
C ASN A 196 -8.83 -10.25 0.38
N LEU A 197 -9.43 -11.32 -0.12
CA LEU A 197 -10.88 -11.56 -0.16
C LEU A 197 -11.26 -12.89 0.52
N ASN A 198 -10.36 -13.44 1.35
CA ASN A 198 -10.60 -14.70 2.03
C ASN A 198 -11.85 -14.64 2.91
N LYS A 199 -12.53 -15.80 3.08
CA LYS A 199 -13.69 -15.92 3.97
C LYS A 199 -14.78 -14.88 3.66
N ASN A 200 -15.24 -14.90 2.40
CA ASN A 200 -16.38 -14.13 1.91
C ASN A 200 -17.43 -15.08 1.30
N LEU A 201 -18.40 -14.55 0.60
CA LEU A 201 -19.53 -15.31 -0.01
C LEU A 201 -19.55 -15.14 -1.53
N LEU A 202 -18.39 -14.89 -2.15
CA LEU A 202 -18.28 -14.64 -3.59
C LEU A 202 -18.58 -15.90 -4.38
N ALA A 203 -19.59 -15.84 -5.28
CA ALA A 203 -19.89 -16.90 -6.24
C ALA A 203 -19.11 -16.77 -7.55
N THR A 204 -18.69 -15.54 -7.89
CA THR A 204 -17.90 -15.20 -9.08
C THR A 204 -17.11 -13.93 -8.86
N LEU A 205 -16.17 -13.61 -9.78
CA LEU A 205 -15.47 -12.34 -9.84
C LEU A 205 -15.92 -11.53 -11.07
N PRO A 206 -15.94 -10.19 -11.00
CA PRO A 206 -16.20 -9.35 -12.16
C PRO A 206 -15.03 -9.41 -13.16
N ALA A 207 -15.32 -9.14 -14.44
CA ALA A 207 -14.29 -9.07 -15.48
C ALA A 207 -13.23 -7.99 -15.17
N GLU A 208 -13.63 -6.93 -14.48
CA GLU A 208 -12.81 -5.78 -14.09
C GLU A 208 -11.71 -6.15 -13.09
N ILE A 209 -11.75 -7.34 -12.47
CA ILE A 209 -10.61 -7.86 -11.70
C ILE A 209 -9.32 -7.86 -12.55
N GLY A 210 -9.47 -8.10 -13.85
CA GLY A 210 -8.38 -8.10 -14.81
C GLY A 210 -7.76 -6.73 -15.06
N ASN A 211 -8.29 -5.64 -14.51
CA ASN A 211 -7.71 -4.30 -14.60
C ASN A 211 -6.58 -4.10 -13.56
N LEU A 212 -6.48 -4.97 -12.55
CA LEU A 212 -5.49 -4.89 -11.48
C LEU A 212 -4.12 -5.41 -11.97
N LYS A 213 -3.54 -4.76 -12.96
CA LYS A 213 -2.33 -5.22 -13.66
C LYS A 213 -1.09 -5.34 -12.77
N ASN A 214 -1.06 -4.60 -11.66
CA ASN A 214 0.05 -4.61 -10.70
C ASN A 214 -0.10 -5.68 -9.61
N LEU A 215 -1.21 -6.46 -9.62
CA LEU A 215 -1.53 -7.40 -8.56
C LEU A 215 -0.54 -8.56 -8.54
N LYS A 216 0.09 -8.77 -7.38
CA LYS A 216 1.06 -9.84 -7.12
C LYS A 216 0.47 -10.96 -6.28
N THR A 217 -0.42 -10.60 -5.33
CA THR A 217 -1.05 -11.55 -4.42
C THR A 217 -2.56 -11.38 -4.46
N LEU A 218 -3.26 -12.45 -4.77
CA LEU A 218 -4.71 -12.53 -4.71
C LEU A 218 -5.12 -13.74 -3.87
N THR A 219 -5.82 -13.48 -2.76
CA THR A 219 -6.31 -14.56 -1.92
C THR A 219 -7.83 -14.55 -1.87
N LEU A 220 -8.42 -15.70 -2.21
CA LEU A 220 -9.85 -15.94 -2.38
C LEU A 220 -10.29 -17.20 -1.63
N ARG A 221 -9.48 -17.64 -0.67
CA ARG A 221 -9.72 -18.84 0.12
C ARG A 221 -11.07 -18.77 0.83
N GLN A 222 -11.80 -19.87 0.85
CA GLN A 222 -13.07 -20.00 1.56
C GLN A 222 -14.11 -18.98 1.07
N ASN A 223 -14.49 -19.19 -0.19
CA ASN A 223 -15.58 -18.50 -0.88
C ASN A 223 -16.50 -19.55 -1.54
N GLY A 224 -17.44 -19.13 -2.39
CA GLY A 224 -18.31 -19.99 -3.15
C GLY A 224 -18.02 -19.99 -4.65
N LEU A 225 -16.80 -19.71 -5.06
CA LEU A 225 -16.44 -19.55 -6.47
C LEU A 225 -16.60 -20.86 -7.23
N LYS A 226 -17.42 -20.83 -8.29
CA LYS A 226 -17.63 -21.96 -9.21
C LYS A 226 -16.79 -21.83 -10.47
N VAL A 227 -16.51 -20.60 -10.89
CA VAL A 227 -15.73 -20.28 -12.08
C VAL A 227 -14.90 -19.02 -11.84
N LEU A 228 -13.78 -18.90 -12.56
CA LEU A 228 -13.03 -17.65 -12.67
C LEU A 228 -13.29 -17.02 -14.05
N PRO A 229 -13.35 -15.68 -14.15
CA PRO A 229 -13.44 -15.02 -15.45
C PRO A 229 -12.13 -15.19 -16.24
N ALA A 230 -12.21 -15.27 -17.57
CA ALA A 230 -11.03 -15.32 -18.45
C ALA A 230 -10.07 -14.15 -18.21
N ASN A 231 -10.60 -13.00 -17.77
CA ASN A 231 -9.83 -11.81 -17.42
C ASN A 231 -8.81 -12.02 -16.29
N ILE A 232 -8.91 -13.13 -15.50
CA ILE A 232 -7.87 -13.50 -14.53
C ILE A 232 -6.50 -13.62 -15.20
N GLY A 233 -6.45 -14.12 -16.44
CA GLY A 233 -5.23 -14.27 -17.22
C GLY A 233 -4.56 -12.95 -17.62
N THR A 234 -5.21 -11.80 -17.36
CA THR A 234 -4.60 -10.50 -17.62
C THR A 234 -3.80 -9.94 -16.43
N LEU A 235 -3.77 -10.67 -15.30
CA LEU A 235 -2.99 -10.32 -14.10
C LEU A 235 -1.53 -10.81 -14.25
N THR A 236 -0.80 -10.29 -15.22
CA THR A 236 0.51 -10.83 -15.62
C THR A 236 1.62 -10.69 -14.58
N GLU A 237 1.41 -9.82 -13.56
CA GLU A 237 2.31 -9.66 -12.42
C GLU A 237 1.99 -10.61 -11.26
N LEU A 238 0.93 -11.44 -11.35
CA LEU A 238 0.50 -12.30 -10.26
C LEU A 238 1.52 -13.38 -9.95
N GLU A 239 1.94 -13.44 -8.70
CA GLU A 239 2.91 -14.39 -8.17
C GLU A 239 2.26 -15.45 -7.28
N ASP A 240 1.23 -15.06 -6.51
CA ASP A 240 0.52 -15.89 -5.56
C ASP A 240 -0.99 -15.83 -5.78
N LEU A 241 -1.62 -17.01 -5.98
CA LEU A 241 -3.07 -17.15 -6.12
C LEU A 241 -3.57 -18.24 -5.18
N ASP A 242 -4.34 -17.86 -4.14
CA ASP A 242 -5.00 -18.80 -3.24
C ASP A 242 -6.49 -18.88 -3.55
N LEU A 243 -6.91 -20.04 -4.05
CA LEU A 243 -8.30 -20.39 -4.38
C LEU A 243 -8.82 -21.54 -3.53
N ALA A 244 -8.13 -21.88 -2.43
CA ALA A 244 -8.52 -23.01 -1.60
C ALA A 244 -9.94 -22.87 -1.04
N LEU A 245 -10.60 -24.02 -0.80
CA LEU A 245 -11.94 -24.07 -0.21
C LEU A 245 -12.97 -23.22 -1.00
N ASN A 246 -13.06 -23.51 -2.29
CA ASN A 246 -14.07 -23.00 -3.22
C ASN A 246 -14.83 -24.18 -3.89
N MET A 247 -15.61 -23.91 -4.92
CA MET A 247 -16.40 -24.90 -5.66
C MET A 247 -15.95 -24.97 -7.13
N LEU A 248 -14.64 -24.74 -7.38
CA LEU A 248 -14.11 -24.76 -8.75
C LEU A 248 -14.00 -26.19 -9.28
N THR A 249 -14.49 -26.42 -10.50
CA THR A 249 -14.33 -27.68 -11.23
C THR A 249 -13.28 -27.55 -12.34
N THR A 250 -12.99 -26.34 -12.80
CA THR A 250 -12.07 -26.02 -13.87
C THR A 250 -11.47 -24.62 -13.70
N LEU A 251 -10.36 -24.33 -14.41
CA LEU A 251 -9.82 -22.98 -14.56
C LEU A 251 -9.90 -22.54 -16.03
N PRO A 252 -10.05 -21.22 -16.31
CA PRO A 252 -10.02 -20.70 -17.67
C PRO A 252 -8.67 -20.98 -18.34
N THR A 253 -8.67 -21.14 -19.66
CA THR A 253 -7.44 -21.40 -20.41
C THR A 253 -6.42 -20.27 -20.27
N GLU A 254 -6.93 -19.05 -20.14
CA GLU A 254 -6.16 -17.82 -19.99
C GLU A 254 -5.28 -17.78 -18.73
N ILE A 255 -5.47 -18.75 -17.79
CA ILE A 255 -4.59 -18.92 -16.64
C ILE A 255 -3.13 -19.15 -17.09
N GLU A 256 -2.92 -19.71 -18.28
CA GLU A 256 -1.59 -19.93 -18.87
C GLU A 256 -0.79 -18.64 -19.07
N ASN A 257 -1.46 -17.47 -19.13
CA ASN A 257 -0.83 -16.15 -19.30
C ASN A 257 -0.13 -15.66 -18.03
N LEU A 258 -0.40 -16.27 -16.87
CA LEU A 258 0.21 -15.90 -15.58
C LEU A 258 1.64 -16.45 -15.48
N LYS A 259 2.55 -15.94 -16.32
CA LYS A 259 3.93 -16.45 -16.41
C LYS A 259 4.79 -16.20 -15.17
N LYS A 260 4.37 -15.27 -14.30
CA LYS A 260 5.05 -14.98 -13.02
C LYS A 260 4.46 -15.76 -11.84
N LEU A 261 3.41 -16.55 -12.05
CA LEU A 261 2.75 -17.28 -10.98
C LEU A 261 3.69 -18.34 -10.39
N LYS A 262 4.04 -18.18 -9.13
CA LYS A 262 4.92 -19.05 -8.36
C LYS A 262 4.13 -20.10 -7.60
N ARG A 263 2.96 -19.69 -7.05
CA ARG A 263 2.13 -20.53 -6.20
C ARG A 263 0.65 -20.42 -6.57
N LEU A 264 0.01 -21.59 -6.70
CA LEU A 264 -1.44 -21.75 -6.92
C LEU A 264 -1.98 -22.74 -5.92
N ILE A 265 -2.91 -22.33 -5.06
CA ILE A 265 -3.53 -23.22 -4.06
C ILE A 265 -4.97 -23.51 -4.47
N LEU A 266 -5.29 -24.77 -4.68
CA LEU A 266 -6.59 -25.26 -5.13
C LEU A 266 -7.19 -26.30 -4.17
N VAL A 267 -6.59 -26.47 -3.01
CA VAL A 267 -7.03 -27.42 -1.97
C VAL A 267 -8.52 -27.21 -1.64
N GLY A 268 -9.29 -28.29 -1.54
CA GLY A 268 -10.71 -28.22 -1.19
C GLY A 268 -11.61 -27.65 -2.29
N ASN A 269 -11.23 -27.87 -3.58
CA ASN A 269 -12.06 -27.64 -4.76
C ASN A 269 -12.46 -29.00 -5.40
N GLU A 270 -13.38 -28.97 -6.37
CA GLU A 270 -13.90 -30.16 -7.06
C GLU A 270 -13.17 -30.42 -8.39
N ILE A 271 -11.84 -30.28 -8.41
CA ILE A 271 -11.02 -30.39 -9.63
C ILE A 271 -10.66 -31.85 -9.90
N SER A 272 -11.18 -32.41 -10.99
CA SER A 272 -10.91 -33.78 -11.38
C SER A 272 -9.43 -34.06 -11.71
N ALA A 273 -8.96 -35.28 -11.58
CA ALA A 273 -7.58 -35.66 -11.92
C ALA A 273 -7.17 -35.28 -13.36
N LYS A 274 -8.12 -35.37 -14.31
CA LYS A 274 -7.90 -34.94 -15.71
C LYS A 274 -7.65 -33.44 -15.78
N GLU A 275 -8.43 -32.64 -15.05
CA GLU A 275 -8.31 -31.19 -15.00
C GLU A 275 -7.04 -30.75 -14.25
N GLN A 276 -6.67 -31.43 -13.17
CA GLN A 276 -5.38 -31.23 -12.50
C GLN A 276 -4.21 -31.35 -13.45
N GLN A 277 -4.23 -32.40 -14.30
CA GLN A 277 -3.18 -32.60 -15.31
C GLN A 277 -3.16 -31.51 -16.38
N ARG A 278 -4.36 -31.03 -16.81
CA ARG A 278 -4.46 -29.88 -17.72
C ARG A 278 -3.86 -28.63 -17.12
N ILE A 279 -4.21 -28.31 -15.86
CA ILE A 279 -3.70 -27.13 -15.15
C ILE A 279 -2.17 -27.19 -15.01
N LYS A 280 -1.60 -28.37 -14.66
CA LYS A 280 -0.15 -28.55 -14.59
C LYS A 280 0.53 -28.31 -15.94
N THR A 281 -0.12 -28.67 -17.04
CA THR A 281 0.41 -28.43 -18.40
C THR A 281 0.38 -26.95 -18.76
N LEU A 282 -0.66 -26.19 -18.35
CA LEU A 282 -0.76 -24.75 -18.60
C LEU A 282 0.23 -23.93 -17.76
N LEU A 283 0.58 -24.42 -16.56
CA LEU A 283 1.40 -23.72 -15.56
C LEU A 283 2.62 -24.57 -15.14
N PRO A 284 3.55 -24.87 -16.06
CA PRO A 284 4.63 -25.82 -15.80
C PRO A 284 5.66 -25.34 -14.76
N ASN A 285 5.76 -24.03 -14.51
CA ASN A 285 6.72 -23.43 -13.58
C ASN A 285 6.08 -23.01 -12.24
N THR A 286 4.81 -23.37 -12.00
CA THR A 286 4.05 -22.97 -10.81
C THR A 286 3.98 -24.13 -9.83
N THR A 287 4.22 -23.87 -8.56
CA THR A 287 3.92 -24.83 -7.48
C THR A 287 2.41 -24.86 -7.25
N ILE A 288 1.79 -26.03 -7.50
CA ILE A 288 0.32 -26.16 -7.42
C ILE A 288 -0.03 -27.18 -6.32
N ALA A 289 -0.88 -26.76 -5.37
CA ALA A 289 -1.44 -27.61 -4.33
C ALA A 289 -2.91 -27.94 -4.62
N PHE A 290 -3.25 -29.23 -4.72
CA PHE A 290 -4.64 -29.73 -4.91
C PHE A 290 -5.17 -30.44 -3.66
N GLU A 291 -4.30 -30.87 -2.75
CA GLU A 291 -4.59 -31.60 -1.50
C GLU A 291 -3.92 -30.92 -0.32
#